data_6bb40bcfb32ea9171423fa90f59970c1
#
_entry.id   6bb40bcfb32ea9171423fa90f59970c1
#
_cell.length_a   1.000
_cell.length_b   1.000
_cell.length_c   1.000
_cell.angle_alpha   90.00
_cell.angle_beta   90.00
_cell.angle_gamma   90.00
#
_symmetry.space_group_name_H-M   'P 1'
#
loop_
_entity.id
_entity.type
_entity.pdbx_description
1 polymer ?
#
loop_
_entity_poly.entity_id
_entity_poly.type
_entity_poly.pdbx_seq_one_letter_code
_entity_poly.pdbx_strand_id
1 'polypeptide(L)'
;DICMIYHADMYLMPGALDSIEEHLTDKTIVSLTRIEPPLHPDGPEKILMDFGVEPEEFKETELLEWFTKPIDSTGGYQPKHDNPTEGIFAPWAFYKKDFQEIGGHDPLYAPQSKEDSDIFNRFQLNGIKFIQTWEGCVYHMTCRGSRRNTVDKAKNIYEDSPEWLAQNQRSTRNFIRKWGHFVKHDSLMKPIIPSKYDIGIVLDNNNMELLHALEP
;
A
#
# COMPACT_ATOMS: atom_id res chain seq x y z
N ASP A 1 9.25 18.09 -11.05
CA ASP A 1 9.50 17.65 -9.67
C ASP A 1 9.02 16.20 -9.49
N ILE A 2 9.85 15.34 -8.91
CA ILE A 2 9.52 13.97 -8.48
C ILE A 2 9.16 14.04 -7.00
N CYS A 3 8.10 13.34 -6.62
CA CYS A 3 7.65 13.18 -5.25
C CYS A 3 7.54 11.70 -4.92
N MET A 4 7.67 11.36 -3.65
CA MET A 4 7.48 9.99 -3.17
C MET A 4 6.62 10.01 -1.90
N ILE A 5 5.63 9.13 -1.85
CA ILE A 5 4.94 8.79 -0.60
C ILE A 5 5.78 7.72 0.09
N TYR A 6 6.22 8.04 1.30
CA TYR A 6 7.17 7.24 2.06
C TYR A 6 6.74 7.18 3.53
N HIS A 7 6.69 5.99 4.11
CA HIS A 7 6.28 5.82 5.48
C HIS A 7 7.48 5.97 6.44
N ALA A 8 7.21 6.45 7.64
CA ALA A 8 8.26 6.71 8.64
C ALA A 8 8.92 5.43 9.22
N ASP A 9 8.32 4.28 8.98
CA ASP A 9 8.79 2.95 9.40
C ASP A 9 9.45 2.17 8.25
N MET A 10 9.97 2.88 7.25
CA MET A 10 10.68 2.31 6.11
C MET A 10 12.15 2.73 6.09
N TYR A 11 13.01 1.86 5.56
CA TYR A 11 14.43 2.09 5.35
C TYR A 11 14.78 1.81 3.88
N LEU A 12 15.27 2.82 3.15
CA LEU A 12 15.62 2.70 1.73
C LEU A 12 16.89 1.84 1.57
N MET A 13 16.80 0.86 0.71
CA MET A 13 17.95 0.04 0.36
C MET A 13 18.88 0.77 -0.63
N PRO A 14 20.18 0.42 -0.68
CA PRO A 14 21.10 0.96 -1.68
C PRO A 14 20.55 0.78 -3.10
N GLY A 15 20.67 1.80 -3.95
CA GLY A 15 20.18 1.77 -5.34
C GLY A 15 18.67 2.03 -5.50
N ALA A 16 17.91 2.18 -4.41
CA ALA A 16 16.47 2.37 -4.49
C ALA A 16 16.07 3.64 -5.27
N LEU A 17 16.78 4.75 -5.07
CA LEU A 17 16.49 6.00 -5.79
C LEU A 17 16.90 5.92 -7.26
N ASP A 18 18.04 5.28 -7.55
CA ASP A 18 18.51 5.07 -8.93
C ASP A 18 17.48 4.24 -9.71
N SER A 19 16.95 3.19 -9.09
CA SER A 19 15.91 2.35 -9.68
C SER A 19 14.59 3.13 -9.91
N ILE A 20 14.23 4.07 -9.04
CA ILE A 20 13.08 4.96 -9.29
C ILE A 20 13.36 5.83 -10.53
N GLU A 21 14.54 6.45 -10.62
CA GLU A 21 14.89 7.32 -11.74
C GLU A 21 14.92 6.57 -13.07
N GLU A 22 15.36 5.32 -13.07
CA GLU A 22 15.40 4.46 -14.27
C GLU A 22 14.00 4.14 -14.81
N HIS A 23 13.06 3.85 -13.93
CA HIS A 23 11.72 3.39 -14.31
C HIS A 23 10.66 4.49 -14.38
N LEU A 24 10.90 5.66 -13.76
CA LEU A 24 9.93 6.74 -13.70
C LEU A 24 9.91 7.54 -15.00
N THR A 25 8.88 7.31 -15.81
CA THR A 25 8.64 8.00 -17.06
C THR A 25 7.31 8.78 -17.02
N ASP A 26 6.96 9.48 -18.08
CA ASP A 26 5.69 10.19 -18.18
C ASP A 26 4.51 9.23 -17.99
N LYS A 27 3.53 9.65 -17.17
CA LYS A 27 2.35 8.84 -16.83
C LYS A 27 2.69 7.45 -16.24
N THR A 28 3.75 7.38 -15.44
CA THR A 28 4.06 6.19 -14.64
C THR A 28 4.18 6.51 -13.16
N ILE A 29 3.96 5.52 -12.33
CA ILE A 29 4.25 5.52 -10.89
C ILE A 29 5.12 4.32 -10.60
N VAL A 30 6.18 4.52 -9.83
CA VAL A 30 7.14 3.47 -9.48
C VAL A 30 7.05 3.16 -8.00
N SER A 31 6.74 1.90 -7.66
CA SER A 31 6.79 1.37 -6.31
C SER A 31 8.06 0.56 -6.10
N LEU A 32 8.67 0.70 -4.93
CA LEU A 32 9.80 -0.13 -4.52
C LEU A 32 9.31 -1.44 -3.91
N THR A 33 10.02 -2.54 -4.18
CA THR A 33 9.70 -3.82 -3.55
C THR A 33 9.96 -3.78 -2.05
N ARG A 34 8.99 -4.23 -1.28
CA ARG A 34 9.07 -4.29 0.18
C ARG A 34 9.76 -5.58 0.63
N ILE A 35 10.72 -5.42 1.55
CA ILE A 35 11.28 -6.47 2.37
C ILE A 35 10.64 -6.29 3.75
N GLU A 36 9.91 -7.27 4.26
CA GLU A 36 9.12 -7.16 5.48
C GLU A 36 9.38 -8.34 6.43
N PRO A 37 9.35 -8.13 7.76
CA PRO A 37 9.25 -9.22 8.72
C PRO A 37 7.97 -10.05 8.46
N PRO A 38 7.94 -11.35 8.80
CA PRO A 38 6.81 -12.23 8.54
C PRO A 38 5.61 -12.00 9.48
N LEU A 39 5.23 -10.73 9.67
CA LEU A 39 4.06 -10.32 10.46
C LEU A 39 2.75 -10.35 9.66
N HIS A 40 2.85 -10.45 8.36
CA HIS A 40 1.73 -10.60 7.42
C HIS A 40 1.98 -11.81 6.52
N PRO A 41 0.94 -12.42 5.95
CA PRO A 41 1.10 -13.50 4.99
C PRO A 41 2.04 -13.14 3.84
N ASP A 42 2.75 -14.13 3.32
CA ASP A 42 3.55 -13.95 2.11
C ASP A 42 2.68 -13.62 0.89
N GLY A 43 3.26 -12.93 -0.07
CA GLY A 43 2.64 -12.55 -1.32
C GLY A 43 3.65 -12.42 -2.45
N PRO A 44 3.20 -12.47 -3.71
CA PRO A 44 4.09 -12.32 -4.86
C PRO A 44 4.68 -10.91 -4.99
N GLU A 45 4.14 -9.93 -4.26
CA GLU A 45 4.51 -8.51 -4.34
C GLU A 45 5.61 -8.08 -3.37
N LYS A 46 6.10 -8.98 -2.52
CA LYS A 46 7.07 -8.65 -1.45
C LYS A 46 8.02 -9.78 -1.13
N ILE A 47 9.04 -9.48 -0.36
CA ILE A 47 10.01 -10.45 0.19
C ILE A 47 9.82 -10.51 1.72
N LEU A 48 9.69 -11.70 2.28
CA LEU A 48 9.68 -11.88 3.72
C LEU A 48 11.09 -12.17 4.24
N MET A 49 11.61 -11.26 5.07
CA MET A 49 12.87 -11.40 5.79
C MET A 49 12.86 -10.53 7.03
N ASP A 50 13.31 -11.05 8.16
CA ASP A 50 13.28 -10.37 9.45
C ASP A 50 14.65 -9.80 9.83
N PHE A 51 14.72 -8.47 9.86
CA PHE A 51 15.86 -7.72 10.37
C PHE A 51 15.48 -6.79 11.53
N GLY A 52 14.42 -7.13 12.25
CA GLY A 52 13.90 -6.38 13.38
C GLY A 52 12.72 -5.49 13.01
N VAL A 53 11.91 -5.20 14.01
CA VAL A 53 10.67 -4.41 13.90
C VAL A 53 10.76 -3.12 14.66
N GLU A 54 11.41 -3.12 15.85
CA GLU A 54 11.66 -1.92 16.64
C GLU A 54 13.02 -1.33 16.30
N PRO A 55 13.22 -0.01 16.50
CA PRO A 55 14.51 0.64 16.24
C PRO A 55 15.68 -0.02 16.96
N GLU A 56 15.46 -0.52 18.18
CA GLU A 56 16.47 -1.17 19.02
C GLU A 56 16.81 -2.59 18.54
N GLU A 57 15.92 -3.20 17.74
CA GLU A 57 16.08 -4.56 17.19
C GLU A 57 16.60 -4.53 15.75
N PHE A 58 16.63 -3.36 15.12
CA PHE A 58 16.96 -3.21 13.71
C PHE A 58 18.41 -3.59 13.41
N LYS A 59 18.57 -4.61 12.59
CA LYS A 59 19.83 -5.20 12.20
C LYS A 59 20.32 -4.64 10.87
N GLU A 60 20.61 -3.34 10.83
CA GLU A 60 20.99 -2.63 9.61
C GLU A 60 22.16 -3.29 8.87
N THR A 61 23.23 -3.64 9.61
CA THR A 61 24.42 -4.26 9.02
C THR A 61 24.11 -5.60 8.37
N GLU A 62 23.34 -6.47 9.05
CA GLU A 62 22.95 -7.77 8.51
C GLU A 62 22.03 -7.63 7.29
N LEU A 63 21.11 -6.65 7.32
CA LEU A 63 20.24 -6.33 6.20
C LEU A 63 21.07 -5.90 4.97
N LEU A 64 22.00 -4.98 5.16
CA LEU A 64 22.84 -4.48 4.05
C LEU A 64 23.76 -5.58 3.50
N GLU A 65 24.39 -6.39 4.36
CA GLU A 65 25.21 -7.53 3.95
C GLU A 65 24.38 -8.55 3.16
N TRP A 66 23.16 -8.85 3.62
CA TRP A 66 22.26 -9.76 2.92
C TRP A 66 21.82 -9.21 1.56
N PHE A 67 21.45 -7.92 1.52
CA PHE A 67 20.93 -7.29 0.31
C PHE A 67 21.99 -7.08 -0.77
N THR A 68 23.23 -6.76 -0.39
CA THR A 68 24.32 -6.46 -1.34
C THR A 68 25.06 -7.69 -1.82
N LYS A 69 24.73 -8.91 -1.35
CA LYS A 69 25.28 -10.13 -1.92
C LYS A 69 24.90 -10.23 -3.39
N PRO A 70 25.80 -10.79 -4.25
CA PRO A 70 25.46 -11.01 -5.64
C PRO A 70 24.13 -11.78 -5.78
N ILE A 71 23.31 -11.38 -6.72
CA ILE A 71 22.12 -12.16 -7.11
C ILE A 71 22.61 -13.57 -7.48
N ASP A 72 21.82 -14.59 -7.15
CA ASP A 72 22.17 -16.02 -7.27
C ASP A 72 23.18 -16.55 -6.25
N SER A 73 23.68 -15.71 -5.34
CA SER A 73 24.47 -16.21 -4.21
C SER A 73 23.57 -16.83 -3.13
N THR A 74 24.02 -17.92 -2.54
CA THR A 74 23.27 -18.54 -1.43
C THR A 74 23.11 -17.57 -0.26
N GLY A 75 21.88 -17.35 0.17
CA GLY A 75 21.54 -16.56 1.36
C GLY A 75 21.65 -15.05 1.18
N GLY A 76 21.51 -14.53 -0.05
CA GLY A 76 21.35 -13.10 -0.34
C GLY A 76 19.96 -12.76 -0.82
N TYR A 77 19.74 -11.48 -1.14
CA TYR A 77 18.50 -11.01 -1.76
C TYR A 77 18.26 -11.71 -3.11
N GLN A 78 17.04 -12.18 -3.30
CA GLN A 78 16.61 -12.77 -4.57
C GLN A 78 15.26 -12.14 -4.94
N PRO A 79 15.16 -11.43 -6.08
CA PRO A 79 13.89 -10.93 -6.58
C PRO A 79 12.95 -12.10 -6.92
N LYS A 80 11.65 -11.93 -6.68
CA LYS A 80 10.65 -12.93 -7.10
C LYS A 80 10.32 -12.87 -8.59
N HIS A 81 10.70 -11.78 -9.25
CA HIS A 81 10.46 -11.54 -10.68
C HIS A 81 11.70 -10.93 -11.31
N ASP A 82 12.05 -11.41 -12.49
CA ASP A 82 13.21 -10.94 -13.27
C ASP A 82 12.96 -9.59 -13.95
N ASN A 83 11.71 -9.19 -14.08
CA ASN A 83 11.27 -7.94 -14.71
C ASN A 83 10.37 -7.16 -13.77
N PRO A 84 10.25 -5.83 -13.95
CA PRO A 84 9.28 -5.03 -13.24
C PRO A 84 7.85 -5.58 -13.38
N THR A 85 7.08 -5.51 -12.31
CA THR A 85 5.68 -5.90 -12.25
C THR A 85 4.75 -4.68 -12.17
N GLU A 86 3.44 -4.88 -12.29
CA GLU A 86 2.47 -3.78 -12.26
C GLU A 86 1.91 -3.49 -10.84
N GLY A 87 2.65 -3.85 -9.79
CA GLY A 87 2.24 -3.61 -8.40
C GLY A 87 2.24 -2.13 -8.02
N ILE A 88 1.36 -1.76 -7.09
CA ILE A 88 1.30 -0.41 -6.53
C ILE A 88 1.02 -0.44 -5.03
N PHE A 89 1.97 0.07 -4.25
CA PHE A 89 1.90 0.21 -2.79
C PHE A 89 3.01 1.16 -2.31
N ALA A 90 2.92 1.63 -1.07
CA ALA A 90 3.99 2.46 -0.49
C ALA A 90 5.30 1.65 -0.28
N PRO A 91 6.49 2.25 -0.54
CA PRO A 91 6.63 3.61 -1.05
C PRO A 91 6.41 3.66 -2.57
N TRP A 92 5.88 4.75 -3.06
CA TRP A 92 5.66 4.97 -4.48
C TRP A 92 6.05 6.39 -4.90
N ALA A 93 6.76 6.49 -6.03
CA ALA A 93 7.26 7.72 -6.60
C ALA A 93 6.50 8.10 -7.89
N PHE A 94 6.35 9.39 -8.13
CA PHE A 94 5.54 9.94 -9.21
C PHE A 94 5.97 11.35 -9.58
N TYR A 95 5.60 11.81 -10.75
CA TYR A 95 5.71 13.24 -11.08
C TYR A 95 4.62 14.04 -10.37
N LYS A 96 5.00 15.13 -9.70
CA LYS A 96 4.08 16.02 -8.99
C LYS A 96 2.88 16.46 -9.85
N LYS A 97 3.10 16.70 -11.15
CA LYS A 97 2.04 17.08 -12.09
C LYS A 97 0.92 16.03 -12.17
N ASP A 98 1.26 14.73 -12.20
CA ASP A 98 0.28 13.65 -12.32
C ASP A 98 -0.59 13.54 -11.05
N PHE A 99 0.03 13.73 -9.88
CA PHE A 99 -0.69 13.80 -8.61
C PHE A 99 -1.64 14.99 -8.53
N GLN A 100 -1.19 16.16 -9.01
CA GLN A 100 -2.01 17.38 -9.05
C GLN A 100 -3.17 17.25 -10.05
N GLU A 101 -2.93 16.65 -11.21
CA GLU A 101 -3.94 16.46 -12.26
C GLU A 101 -5.16 15.64 -11.76
N ILE A 102 -4.92 14.63 -10.94
CA ILE A 102 -6.01 13.83 -10.35
C ILE A 102 -6.59 14.42 -9.06
N GLY A 103 -6.09 15.57 -8.60
CA GLY A 103 -6.58 16.27 -7.42
C GLY A 103 -5.98 15.80 -6.07
N GLY A 104 -4.89 15.03 -6.09
CA GLY A 104 -4.21 14.56 -4.87
C GLY A 104 -5.03 13.56 -4.04
N HIS A 105 -4.71 13.43 -2.75
CA HIS A 105 -5.51 12.62 -1.82
C HIS A 105 -6.88 13.25 -1.56
N ASP A 106 -7.92 12.41 -1.51
CA ASP A 106 -9.26 12.86 -1.21
C ASP A 106 -9.45 13.04 0.31
N PRO A 107 -9.81 14.27 0.78
CA PRO A 107 -10.06 14.53 2.20
C PRO A 107 -11.16 13.66 2.83
N LEU A 108 -11.99 13.01 2.00
CA LEU A 108 -13.04 12.08 2.45
C LEU A 108 -12.48 10.94 3.33
N TYR A 109 -11.20 10.60 3.13
CA TYR A 109 -10.52 9.51 3.84
C TYR A 109 -9.64 9.99 4.99
N ALA A 110 -9.63 11.28 5.29
CA ALA A 110 -8.83 11.80 6.39
C ALA A 110 -9.29 11.23 7.76
N PRO A 111 -8.37 10.94 8.67
CA PRO A 111 -6.92 11.10 8.58
C PRO A 111 -6.21 9.93 7.87
N GLN A 112 -6.87 8.80 7.65
CA GLN A 112 -6.26 7.60 7.04
C GLN A 112 -7.29 6.52 6.69
N SER A 113 -6.84 5.48 6.01
CA SER A 113 -7.55 4.28 5.56
C SER A 113 -8.36 4.50 4.29
N LYS A 114 -8.08 3.68 3.26
CA LYS A 114 -8.64 3.70 1.90
C LYS A 114 -8.19 4.86 1.00
N GLU A 115 -7.43 5.83 1.51
CA GLU A 115 -6.84 6.92 0.72
C GLU A 115 -5.95 6.40 -0.40
N ASP A 116 -5.10 5.41 -0.13
CA ASP A 116 -4.22 4.77 -1.13
C ASP A 116 -5.04 4.07 -2.20
N SER A 117 -6.03 3.26 -1.79
CA SER A 117 -6.89 2.54 -2.74
C SER A 117 -7.69 3.50 -3.63
N ASP A 118 -8.14 4.61 -3.08
CA ASP A 118 -8.86 5.65 -3.82
C ASP A 118 -7.95 6.33 -4.85
N ILE A 119 -6.76 6.76 -4.43
CA ILE A 119 -5.85 7.46 -5.33
C ILE A 119 -5.32 6.53 -6.42
N PHE A 120 -5.04 5.26 -6.11
CA PHE A 120 -4.61 4.27 -7.11
C PHE A 120 -5.69 4.01 -8.15
N ASN A 121 -6.96 3.89 -7.74
CA ASN A 121 -8.07 3.81 -8.69
C ASN A 121 -8.11 5.02 -9.61
N ARG A 122 -7.96 6.24 -9.06
CA ARG A 122 -7.97 7.48 -9.86
C ARG A 122 -6.78 7.57 -10.82
N PHE A 123 -5.60 7.16 -10.40
CA PHE A 123 -4.43 7.08 -11.28
C PHE A 123 -4.67 6.12 -12.43
N GLN A 124 -5.18 4.90 -12.15
CA GLN A 124 -5.46 3.91 -13.20
C GLN A 124 -6.50 4.41 -14.21
N LEU A 125 -7.57 5.08 -13.74
CA LEU A 125 -8.58 5.65 -14.62
C LEU A 125 -8.05 6.82 -15.48
N ASN A 126 -7.00 7.50 -15.03
CA ASN A 126 -6.31 8.54 -15.79
C ASN A 126 -5.19 7.99 -16.70
N GLY A 127 -5.13 6.67 -16.88
CA GLY A 127 -4.18 6.02 -17.78
C GLY A 127 -2.74 5.98 -17.27
N ILE A 128 -2.52 6.26 -15.98
CA ILE A 128 -1.21 6.16 -15.35
C ILE A 128 -0.89 4.68 -15.13
N LYS A 129 0.32 4.27 -15.53
CA LYS A 129 0.81 2.90 -15.41
C LYS A 129 1.53 2.73 -14.07
N PHE A 130 1.39 1.55 -13.49
CA PHE A 130 2.11 1.16 -12.28
C PHE A 130 3.30 0.27 -12.63
N ILE A 131 4.42 0.55 -11.99
CA ILE A 131 5.66 -0.21 -12.11
C ILE A 131 6.14 -0.51 -10.70
N GLN A 132 6.24 -1.78 -10.36
CA GLN A 132 6.97 -2.23 -9.19
C GLN A 132 8.35 -2.68 -9.65
N THR A 133 9.40 -2.02 -9.18
CA THR A 133 10.78 -2.44 -9.44
C THR A 133 11.22 -3.49 -8.42
N TRP A 134 11.97 -4.50 -8.87
CA TRP A 134 12.57 -5.54 -8.03
C TRP A 134 14.06 -5.28 -7.76
N GLU A 135 14.65 -4.30 -8.43
CA GLU A 135 16.01 -3.83 -8.20
C GLU A 135 16.06 -2.79 -7.08
N GLY A 136 15.04 -1.93 -7.00
CA GLY A 136 14.86 -0.95 -5.95
C GLY A 136 13.98 -1.50 -4.82
N CYS A 137 14.55 -1.56 -3.61
CA CYS A 137 13.87 -2.13 -2.45
C CYS A 137 13.80 -1.16 -1.27
N VAL A 138 12.89 -1.48 -0.36
CA VAL A 138 12.74 -0.84 0.94
C VAL A 138 12.55 -1.91 2.02
N TYR A 139 13.24 -1.75 3.16
CA TYR A 139 12.89 -2.53 4.35
C TYR A 139 11.76 -1.82 5.08
N HIS A 140 10.64 -2.50 5.27
CA HIS A 140 9.44 -1.96 5.92
C HIS A 140 9.23 -2.68 7.26
N MET A 141 9.50 -1.99 8.35
CA MET A 141 9.37 -2.55 9.71
C MET A 141 7.94 -2.94 10.05
N THR A 142 6.98 -2.38 9.31
CA THR A 142 5.54 -2.64 9.37
C THR A 142 4.92 -2.57 10.78
N CYS A 143 3.60 -2.48 10.88
CA CYS A 143 2.87 -2.44 12.16
C CYS A 143 3.29 -1.32 13.14
N ARG A 144 3.93 -0.23 12.66
CA ARG A 144 4.42 0.89 13.51
C ARG A 144 3.60 2.16 13.43
N GLY A 145 2.64 2.23 12.51
CA GLY A 145 1.77 3.39 12.33
C GLY A 145 0.69 3.53 13.39
N SER A 146 -0.11 4.58 13.24
CA SER A 146 -1.26 4.92 14.10
C SER A 146 -2.38 3.87 14.15
N ARG A 147 -2.28 2.84 13.34
CA ARG A 147 -3.19 1.69 13.35
C ARG A 147 -3.20 0.96 14.68
N ARG A 148 -2.04 0.89 15.34
CA ARG A 148 -1.85 0.10 16.57
C ARG A 148 -2.05 0.94 17.82
N ASN A 149 -2.52 0.30 18.87
CA ASN A 149 -2.64 0.95 20.17
C ASN A 149 -1.24 1.14 20.78
N THR A 150 -0.81 2.41 20.89
CA THR A 150 0.51 2.76 21.40
C THR A 150 0.60 2.77 22.94
N VAL A 151 -0.54 2.71 23.64
CA VAL A 151 -0.59 2.83 25.10
C VAL A 151 -0.17 1.53 25.80
N ASP A 152 -0.32 0.40 25.13
CA ASP A 152 -0.02 -0.92 25.68
C ASP A 152 0.93 -1.70 24.75
N LYS A 153 2.12 -1.15 24.52
CA LYS A 153 3.16 -1.77 23.66
C LYS A 153 3.50 -3.22 24.04
N ALA A 154 3.24 -3.63 25.28
CA ALA A 154 3.53 -4.96 25.77
C ALA A 154 2.44 -5.99 25.46
N LYS A 155 1.23 -5.59 25.10
CA LYS A 155 0.11 -6.53 25.03
C LYS A 155 -0.30 -6.95 23.64
N ASN A 156 -0.30 -6.07 22.61
CA ASN A 156 -0.87 -6.48 21.32
C ASN A 156 -0.38 -5.61 20.16
N ILE A 157 0.79 -5.92 19.62
CA ILE A 157 1.23 -5.40 18.31
C ILE A 157 0.31 -5.85 17.15
N TYR A 158 -0.61 -6.77 17.42
CA TYR A 158 -1.53 -7.36 16.42
C TYR A 158 -2.96 -6.84 16.52
N GLU A 159 -3.30 -6.05 17.56
CA GLU A 159 -4.65 -5.51 17.71
C GLU A 159 -4.74 -4.08 17.21
N ASP A 160 -5.72 -3.86 16.33
CA ASP A 160 -6.03 -2.52 15.85
C ASP A 160 -6.66 -1.68 16.96
N SER A 161 -6.29 -0.39 17.05
CA SER A 161 -6.91 0.52 18.01
C SER A 161 -8.39 0.74 17.71
N PRO A 162 -9.25 0.96 18.74
CA PRO A 162 -10.66 1.27 18.52
C PRO A 162 -10.89 2.48 17.62
N GLU A 163 -10.04 3.50 17.74
CA GLU A 163 -10.07 4.71 16.92
C GLU A 163 -9.79 4.39 15.44
N TRP A 164 -8.78 3.54 15.20
CA TRP A 164 -8.48 3.11 13.83
C TRP A 164 -9.60 2.24 13.26
N LEU A 165 -10.20 1.33 14.04
CA LEU A 165 -11.32 0.50 13.59
C LEU A 165 -12.52 1.36 13.20
N ALA A 166 -12.88 2.37 14.01
CA ALA A 166 -13.95 3.29 13.70
C ALA A 166 -13.66 4.11 12.43
N GLN A 167 -12.42 4.58 12.29
CA GLN A 167 -11.99 5.30 11.08
C GLN A 167 -12.02 4.39 9.84
N ASN A 168 -11.49 3.18 9.96
CA ASN A 168 -11.48 2.22 8.85
C ASN A 168 -12.90 1.86 8.39
N GLN A 169 -13.83 1.68 9.32
CA GLN A 169 -15.24 1.43 9.00
C GLN A 169 -15.86 2.62 8.24
N ARG A 170 -15.65 3.85 8.72
CA ARG A 170 -16.11 5.06 8.04
C ARG A 170 -15.52 5.20 6.64
N SER A 171 -14.20 5.02 6.51
CA SER A 171 -13.52 5.10 5.22
C SER A 171 -13.94 4.00 4.26
N THR A 172 -14.23 2.79 4.76
CA THR A 172 -14.78 1.69 3.95
C THR A 172 -16.14 2.04 3.38
N ARG A 173 -17.06 2.58 4.20
CA ARG A 173 -18.36 3.06 3.72
C ARG A 173 -18.22 4.16 2.67
N ASN A 174 -17.35 5.13 2.91
CA ASN A 174 -17.09 6.20 1.96
C ASN A 174 -16.53 5.65 0.63
N PHE A 175 -15.64 4.66 0.70
CA PHE A 175 -15.09 4.02 -0.49
C PHE A 175 -16.19 3.31 -1.29
N ILE A 176 -17.06 2.52 -0.61
CA ILE A 176 -18.16 1.82 -1.29
C ILE A 176 -19.14 2.82 -1.91
N ARG A 177 -19.50 3.90 -1.21
CA ARG A 177 -20.37 4.95 -1.75
C ARG A 177 -19.77 5.61 -2.99
N LYS A 178 -18.46 5.90 -2.97
CA LYS A 178 -17.76 6.52 -4.09
C LYS A 178 -17.58 5.58 -5.27
N TRP A 179 -17.17 4.33 -5.02
CA TRP A 179 -16.76 3.38 -6.06
C TRP A 179 -17.79 2.30 -6.39
N GLY A 180 -18.78 2.08 -5.53
CA GLY A 180 -19.82 1.07 -5.71
C GLY A 180 -19.39 -0.36 -5.32
N HIS A 181 -18.20 -0.53 -4.71
CA HIS A 181 -17.68 -1.83 -4.32
C HIS A 181 -16.63 -1.68 -3.20
N PHE A 182 -16.30 -2.79 -2.52
CA PHE A 182 -15.15 -2.84 -1.63
C PHE A 182 -13.85 -2.69 -2.40
N VAL A 183 -12.76 -2.29 -1.70
CA VAL A 183 -11.42 -2.30 -2.29
C VAL A 183 -11.13 -3.68 -2.91
N LYS A 184 -10.68 -3.68 -4.15
CA LYS A 184 -10.24 -4.87 -4.88
C LYS A 184 -8.91 -4.62 -5.53
N HIS A 185 -8.05 -5.60 -5.51
CA HIS A 185 -6.77 -5.62 -6.20
C HIS A 185 -6.42 -7.04 -6.62
N ASP A 186 -5.51 -7.19 -7.55
CA ASP A 186 -4.93 -8.48 -7.92
C ASP A 186 -3.86 -8.94 -6.90
N SER A 187 -3.17 -10.03 -7.20
CA SER A 187 -2.13 -10.58 -6.33
C SER A 187 -0.89 -9.69 -6.18
N LEU A 188 -0.69 -8.76 -7.09
CA LEU A 188 0.40 -7.76 -7.07
C LEU A 188 -0.06 -6.40 -6.53
N MET A 189 -1.23 -6.33 -5.91
CA MET A 189 -1.83 -5.12 -5.35
C MET A 189 -2.29 -4.08 -6.38
N LYS A 190 -2.29 -4.39 -7.68
CA LYS A 190 -2.84 -3.52 -8.71
C LYS A 190 -4.36 -3.40 -8.57
N PRO A 191 -4.94 -2.19 -8.61
CA PRO A 191 -6.38 -2.01 -8.47
C PRO A 191 -7.21 -2.77 -9.51
N ILE A 192 -8.31 -3.36 -9.05
CA ILE A 192 -9.38 -3.88 -9.88
C ILE A 192 -10.59 -2.97 -9.68
N ILE A 193 -11.00 -2.26 -10.73
CA ILE A 193 -12.09 -1.30 -10.68
C ILE A 193 -13.30 -1.88 -11.44
N PRO A 194 -14.24 -2.54 -10.75
CA PRO A 194 -15.49 -2.99 -11.35
C PRO A 194 -16.31 -1.81 -11.86
N SER A 195 -17.17 -2.06 -12.86
CA SER A 195 -18.14 -1.06 -13.29
C SER A 195 -19.07 -0.69 -12.15
N LYS A 196 -19.30 0.61 -11.97
CA LYS A 196 -20.30 1.12 -11.03
C LYS A 196 -21.63 1.26 -11.76
N TYR A 197 -22.66 0.62 -11.23
CA TYR A 197 -24.02 0.74 -11.73
C TYR A 197 -24.81 1.65 -10.79
N ASP A 198 -25.58 2.54 -11.37
CA ASP A 198 -26.53 3.39 -10.63
C ASP A 198 -27.82 2.58 -10.44
N ILE A 199 -27.97 1.98 -9.24
CA ILE A 199 -29.10 1.11 -8.92
C ILE A 199 -30.00 1.83 -7.92
N GLY A 200 -31.24 2.12 -8.33
CA GLY A 200 -32.30 2.57 -7.43
C GLY A 200 -33.10 1.37 -6.91
N ILE A 201 -33.29 1.28 -5.59
CA ILE A 201 -34.13 0.28 -4.95
C ILE A 201 -35.33 0.97 -4.34
N VAL A 202 -36.55 0.53 -4.72
CA VAL A 202 -37.78 1.00 -4.14
C VAL A 202 -38.31 -0.08 -3.21
N LEU A 203 -38.48 0.27 -1.94
CA LEU A 203 -39.10 -0.60 -0.94
C LEU A 203 -40.56 -0.16 -0.76
N ASP A 204 -41.47 -1.07 -0.87
CA ASP A 204 -42.91 -0.86 -0.70
C ASP A 204 -43.38 -0.99 0.77
N ASN A 205 -42.45 -1.33 1.67
CA ASN A 205 -42.69 -1.39 3.11
C ASN A 205 -41.46 -0.91 3.92
N ASN A 206 -41.69 -0.56 5.20
CA ASN A 206 -40.66 -0.13 6.13
C ASN A 206 -39.90 -1.34 6.73
N ASN A 207 -39.05 -1.97 5.96
CA ASN A 207 -38.19 -3.02 6.49
C ASN A 207 -36.81 -2.44 6.85
N MET A 208 -36.63 -2.10 8.13
CA MET A 208 -35.39 -1.50 8.62
C MET A 208 -34.18 -2.45 8.53
N GLU A 209 -34.40 -3.76 8.70
CA GLU A 209 -33.33 -4.76 8.56
C GLU A 209 -32.81 -4.80 7.13
N LEU A 210 -33.72 -4.76 6.15
CA LEU A 210 -33.35 -4.72 4.74
C LEU A 210 -32.64 -3.41 4.37
N LEU A 211 -33.11 -2.27 4.90
CA LEU A 211 -32.46 -0.98 4.70
C LEU A 211 -31.03 -0.99 5.23
N HIS A 212 -30.80 -1.52 6.44
CA HIS A 212 -29.46 -1.64 7.01
C HIS A 212 -28.57 -2.63 6.23
N ALA A 213 -29.16 -3.69 5.66
CA ALA A 213 -28.42 -4.64 4.83
C ALA A 213 -28.03 -4.07 3.46
N LEU A 214 -28.78 -3.11 2.93
CA LEU A 214 -28.53 -2.44 1.66
C LEU A 214 -27.60 -1.22 1.79
N GLU A 215 -27.52 -0.62 2.97
CA GLU A 215 -26.59 0.48 3.24
C GLU A 215 -25.20 -0.09 3.58
N PRO A 216 -24.13 0.30 2.84
CA PRO A 216 -22.76 -0.17 3.10
C PRO A 216 -22.15 0.40 4.37
#